data_b3dc8a0111909fa918e355f9341f62e2
#
_entry.id   b3dc8a0111909fa918e355f9341f62e2
#
_cell.length_a   1.000
_cell.length_b   1.000
_cell.length_c   1.000
_cell.angle_alpha   90.00
_cell.angle_beta   90.00
_cell.angle_gamma   90.00
#
_symmetry.space_group_name_H-M   'P 1'
#
loop_
_entity.id
_entity.type
_entity.pdbx_description
1 polymer ?
#
loop_
_entity_poly.entity_id
_entity_poly.type
_entity_poly.pdbx_seq_one_letter_code
_entity_poly.pdbx_strand_id
1 'polypeptide(L)'
;ELRWYHENGELALEGRFIDPFKEPSPVTIFYPEYIYRIGGEIRSEEDLLVKFLARWAQQTDLFIRDQQIVPKPSLWRYMENTDKNYYEVVHENIMRDLRLANLRKANRYLVASEKLTESLAKEGYQTRFLPPMFTEDPGQIKEVGPVLDYCLVGHMGEGKNVELVIEAFIELYKRGSKAQITFYGGTEERLEELRNRYDLPPTIQFKGIVDEVPYHLHQCYLSASFTELFANACVEALNQGLLALLSDV
;
A
#
# COMPACT_ATOMS: atom_id res chain seq x y z
N GLU A 1 13.73 12.93 16.51
CA GLU A 1 13.43 14.35 16.24
C GLU A 1 13.64 14.65 14.76
N LEU A 2 12.75 15.47 14.18
CA LEU A 2 12.86 15.96 12.81
C LEU A 2 12.98 17.48 12.87
N ARG A 3 13.90 18.06 12.07
CA ARG A 3 14.11 19.51 12.01
C ARG A 3 14.13 19.96 10.56
N TRP A 4 13.40 21.03 10.29
CA TRP A 4 13.39 21.70 8.99
C TRP A 4 13.89 23.13 9.15
N TYR A 5 14.68 23.58 8.20
CA TYR A 5 15.28 24.90 8.20
C TYR A 5 14.84 25.71 6.99
N HIS A 6 14.72 27.02 7.15
CA HIS A 6 14.60 27.95 6.04
C HIS A 6 15.90 27.97 5.22
N GLU A 7 15.81 28.50 4.01
CA GLU A 7 17.00 28.66 3.14
C GLU A 7 18.11 29.50 3.79
N ASN A 8 17.75 30.42 4.69
CA ASN A 8 18.72 31.24 5.46
C ASN A 8 19.33 30.50 6.66
N GLY A 9 19.01 29.22 6.87
CA GLY A 9 19.54 28.39 7.94
C GLY A 9 18.82 28.51 9.29
N GLU A 10 17.76 29.33 9.40
CA GLU A 10 16.96 29.40 10.61
C GLU A 10 16.04 28.21 10.76
N LEU A 11 15.81 27.74 11.98
CA LEU A 11 14.90 26.65 12.28
C LEU A 11 13.44 27.04 11.95
N ALA A 12 12.87 26.38 10.96
CA ALA A 12 11.48 26.61 10.53
C ALA A 12 10.49 25.78 11.32
N LEU A 13 10.82 24.52 11.57
CA LEU A 13 9.92 23.53 12.15
C LEU A 13 10.74 22.47 12.89
N GLU A 14 10.31 22.11 14.09
CA GLU A 14 10.87 20.97 14.84
C GLU A 14 9.74 19.99 15.14
N GLY A 15 9.95 18.71 14.78
CA GLY A 15 9.01 17.63 15.02
C GLY A 15 9.58 16.62 16.01
N ARG A 16 8.75 16.18 16.97
CA ARG A 16 9.04 15.08 17.87
C ARG A 16 7.92 14.04 17.80
N PHE A 17 8.28 12.79 17.58
CA PHE A 17 7.32 11.68 17.67
C PHE A 17 6.95 11.42 19.12
N ILE A 18 5.65 11.33 19.40
CA ILE A 18 5.11 11.02 20.72
C ILE A 18 4.10 9.88 20.60
N ASP A 19 4.22 8.94 21.49
CA ASP A 19 3.22 7.91 21.75
C ASP A 19 2.46 8.27 23.02
N PRO A 20 1.20 8.76 22.94
CA PRO A 20 0.45 9.21 24.11
C PRO A 20 0.12 8.09 25.10
N PHE A 21 0.28 6.82 24.70
CA PHE A 21 0.11 5.66 25.58
C PHE A 21 1.36 5.34 26.39
N LYS A 22 2.50 5.92 26.03
CA LYS A 22 3.80 5.68 26.70
C LYS A 22 4.35 6.88 27.40
N GLU A 23 4.05 8.11 26.91
CA GLU A 23 4.55 9.34 27.50
C GLU A 23 3.51 10.48 27.44
N PRO A 24 3.53 11.45 28.39
CA PRO A 24 2.64 12.61 28.33
C PRO A 24 2.92 13.48 27.10
N SER A 25 1.85 13.93 26.44
CA SER A 25 1.94 14.88 25.34
C SER A 25 1.64 16.31 25.79
N PRO A 26 2.36 17.33 25.30
CA PRO A 26 2.07 18.75 25.57
C PRO A 26 0.82 19.26 24.83
N VAL A 27 0.27 18.47 23.93
CA VAL A 27 -0.99 18.74 23.21
C VAL A 27 -1.86 17.50 23.22
N THR A 28 -3.15 17.68 22.98
CA THR A 28 -4.07 16.54 22.90
C THR A 28 -3.83 15.77 21.60
N ILE A 29 -3.32 14.55 21.73
CA ILE A 29 -3.21 13.57 20.66
C ILE A 29 -3.82 12.26 21.13
N PHE A 30 -4.41 11.49 20.23
CA PHE A 30 -5.12 10.24 20.57
C PHE A 30 -4.35 8.99 20.16
N TYR A 31 -3.39 9.14 19.27
CA TYR A 31 -2.59 8.05 18.68
C TYR A 31 -1.15 8.49 18.54
N PRO A 32 -0.19 7.55 18.43
CA PRO A 32 1.19 7.88 18.14
C PRO A 32 1.32 8.72 16.88
N GLU A 33 1.83 9.96 17.00
CA GLU A 33 2.02 10.88 15.89
C GLU A 33 3.14 11.89 16.19
N TYR A 34 3.51 12.67 15.19
CA TYR A 34 4.43 13.78 15.39
C TYR A 34 3.69 14.99 15.97
N ILE A 35 4.32 15.64 16.94
CA ILE A 35 3.99 17.00 17.36
C ILE A 35 5.05 17.95 16.84
N TYR A 36 4.64 19.15 16.52
CA TYR A 36 5.52 20.14 15.88
C TYR A 36 5.57 21.43 16.69
N ARG A 37 6.77 22.03 16.77
CA ARG A 37 6.97 23.35 17.32
C ARG A 37 7.18 24.36 16.18
N ILE A 38 6.31 25.37 16.09
CA ILE A 38 6.33 26.40 15.06
C ILE A 38 6.14 27.75 15.74
N GLY A 39 7.11 28.66 15.62
CA GLY A 39 7.03 29.99 16.22
C GLY A 39 6.74 30.00 17.73
N GLY A 40 7.25 28.97 18.46
CA GLY A 40 7.01 28.83 19.90
C GLY A 40 5.76 28.05 20.29
N GLU A 41 4.81 27.83 19.38
CA GLU A 41 3.62 27.03 19.62
C GLU A 41 3.85 25.56 19.32
N ILE A 42 3.26 24.67 20.15
CA ILE A 42 3.26 23.24 19.92
C ILE A 42 1.91 22.83 19.31
N ARG A 43 1.94 22.07 18.24
CA ARG A 43 0.77 21.59 17.48
C ARG A 43 0.87 20.11 17.18
N SER A 44 -0.26 19.41 17.17
CA SER A 44 -0.35 18.06 16.64
C SER A 44 -0.24 18.07 15.11
N GLU A 45 0.12 16.96 14.52
CA GLU A 45 0.12 16.77 13.07
C GLU A 45 -1.29 17.00 12.49
N GLU A 46 -2.31 16.52 13.20
CA GLU A 46 -3.70 16.70 12.81
C GLU A 46 -4.12 18.17 12.77
N ASP A 47 -3.77 18.96 13.78
CA ASP A 47 -4.07 20.40 13.83
C ASP A 47 -3.41 21.15 12.67
N LEU A 48 -2.17 20.77 12.33
CA LEU A 48 -1.47 21.36 11.18
C LEU A 48 -2.14 21.01 9.87
N LEU A 49 -2.56 19.76 9.71
CA LEU A 49 -3.28 19.30 8.53
C LEU A 49 -4.60 20.05 8.35
N VAL A 50 -5.38 20.21 9.42
CA VAL A 50 -6.64 20.96 9.37
C VAL A 50 -6.40 22.43 8.99
N LYS A 51 -5.38 23.08 9.55
CA LYS A 51 -5.03 24.47 9.20
C LYS A 51 -4.57 24.58 7.74
N PHE A 52 -3.78 23.64 7.28
CA PHE A 52 -3.36 23.56 5.88
C PHE A 52 -4.57 23.44 4.95
N LEU A 53 -5.46 22.49 5.20
CA LEU A 53 -6.66 22.27 4.41
C LEU A 53 -7.57 23.50 4.42
N ALA A 54 -7.79 24.14 5.58
CA ALA A 54 -8.59 25.34 5.68
C ALA A 54 -8.04 26.50 4.84
N ARG A 55 -6.71 26.62 4.75
CA ARG A 55 -6.04 27.63 3.91
C ARG A 55 -6.22 27.35 2.42
N TRP A 56 -6.06 26.10 2.01
CA TRP A 56 -6.14 25.70 0.61
C TRP A 56 -7.57 25.48 0.12
N ALA A 57 -8.51 25.18 1.03
CA ALA A 57 -9.93 25.02 0.70
C ALA A 57 -10.56 26.23 0.02
N GLN A 58 -10.02 27.43 0.25
CA GLN A 58 -10.48 28.66 -0.43
C GLN A 58 -10.16 28.69 -1.94
N GLN A 59 -9.19 27.87 -2.39
CA GLN A 59 -8.66 27.86 -3.75
C GLN A 59 -8.99 26.57 -4.52
N THR A 60 -9.68 25.64 -3.90
CA THR A 60 -9.88 24.29 -4.41
C THR A 60 -11.32 23.83 -4.20
N ASP A 61 -11.89 23.17 -5.21
CA ASP A 61 -13.25 22.62 -5.17
C ASP A 61 -13.29 21.14 -4.77
N LEU A 62 -12.16 20.47 -4.84
CA LEU A 62 -12.03 19.02 -4.59
C LEU A 62 -10.77 18.74 -3.79
N PHE A 63 -10.93 17.98 -2.70
CA PHE A 63 -9.83 17.37 -1.95
C PHE A 63 -9.88 15.86 -2.06
N ILE A 64 -8.76 15.27 -2.37
CA ILE A 64 -8.56 13.82 -2.32
C ILE A 64 -7.42 13.54 -1.34
N ARG A 65 -7.70 12.73 -0.34
CA ARG A 65 -6.72 12.33 0.67
C ARG A 65 -6.54 10.83 0.65
N ASP A 66 -5.30 10.42 0.75
CA ASP A 66 -4.95 9.04 1.02
C ASP A 66 -5.31 8.66 2.45
N GLN A 67 -6.07 7.59 2.64
CA GLN A 67 -6.51 7.19 3.97
C GLN A 67 -5.34 6.65 4.78
N GLN A 68 -5.11 7.29 5.92
CA GLN A 68 -4.24 6.75 6.95
C GLN A 68 -5.06 5.84 7.88
N ILE A 69 -4.42 4.79 8.40
CA ILE A 69 -5.01 3.84 9.34
C ILE A 69 -5.46 4.53 10.63
N VAL A 70 -4.77 5.61 11.00
CA VAL A 70 -4.98 6.33 12.26
C VAL A 70 -6.16 7.28 12.13
N PRO A 71 -7.16 7.23 13.03
CA PRO A 71 -8.25 8.18 13.09
C PRO A 71 -7.75 9.61 13.29
N LYS A 72 -8.36 10.56 12.60
CA LYS A 72 -8.05 11.99 12.71
C LYS A 72 -9.35 12.77 13.05
N PRO A 73 -9.76 12.83 14.34
CA PRO A 73 -11.05 13.37 14.74
C PRO A 73 -11.28 14.84 14.37
N SER A 74 -10.26 15.70 14.45
CA SER A 74 -10.37 17.11 14.09
C SER A 74 -10.51 17.29 12.58
N LEU A 75 -9.82 16.48 11.81
CA LEU A 75 -9.95 16.43 10.37
C LEU A 75 -11.36 16.00 9.95
N TRP A 76 -11.92 14.96 10.57
CA TRP A 76 -13.29 14.54 10.30
C TRP A 76 -14.29 15.66 10.59
N ARG A 77 -14.17 16.34 11.74
CA ARG A 77 -15.02 17.48 12.06
C ARG A 77 -14.89 18.63 11.06
N TYR A 78 -13.68 18.89 10.58
CA TYR A 78 -13.47 19.87 9.52
C TYR A 78 -14.18 19.47 8.23
N MET A 79 -14.03 18.21 7.80
CA MET A 79 -14.65 17.71 6.57
C MET A 79 -16.17 17.69 6.63
N GLU A 80 -16.76 17.33 7.78
CA GLU A 80 -18.21 17.34 8.00
C GLU A 80 -18.82 18.77 7.95
N ASN A 81 -18.01 19.78 8.23
CA ASN A 81 -18.45 21.18 8.28
C ASN A 81 -18.01 22.01 7.04
N THR A 82 -17.29 21.39 6.10
CA THR A 82 -16.90 22.07 4.85
C THR A 82 -17.97 21.85 3.76
N ASP A 83 -18.18 22.86 2.93
CA ASP A 83 -18.99 22.80 1.70
C ASP A 83 -18.23 22.20 0.51
N LYS A 84 -16.95 21.86 0.70
CA LYS A 84 -16.07 21.35 -0.36
C LYS A 84 -16.26 19.87 -0.59
N ASN A 85 -16.00 19.45 -1.83
CA ASN A 85 -15.95 18.03 -2.16
C ASN A 85 -14.69 17.41 -1.57
N TYR A 86 -14.88 16.49 -0.66
CA TYR A 86 -13.80 15.76 -0.01
C TYR A 86 -13.97 14.25 -0.20
N TYR A 87 -12.88 13.59 -0.56
CA TYR A 87 -12.82 12.15 -0.70
C TYR A 87 -11.61 11.58 0.02
N GLU A 88 -11.78 10.44 0.65
CA GLU A 88 -10.69 9.62 1.19
C GLU A 88 -10.47 8.40 0.29
N VAL A 89 -9.21 8.10 -0.01
CA VAL A 89 -8.83 6.90 -0.77
C VAL A 89 -8.62 5.73 0.18
N VAL A 90 -9.29 4.63 -0.06
CA VAL A 90 -9.17 3.40 0.72
C VAL A 90 -8.36 2.38 -0.07
N HIS A 91 -7.14 2.09 0.38
CA HIS A 91 -6.21 1.24 -0.34
C HIS A 91 -6.21 -0.22 0.06
N GLU A 92 -6.63 -0.57 1.27
CA GLU A 92 -6.40 -1.92 1.76
C GLU A 92 -7.64 -2.63 2.29
N ASN A 93 -7.67 -3.92 2.05
CA ASN A 93 -8.64 -4.84 2.61
C ASN A 93 -8.22 -5.40 3.98
N ILE A 94 -6.96 -5.24 4.33
CA ILE A 94 -6.38 -5.81 5.55
C ILE A 94 -6.98 -5.08 6.75
N MET A 95 -7.59 -5.81 7.65
CA MET A 95 -8.24 -5.30 8.87
C MET A 95 -9.58 -4.60 8.62
N ARG A 96 -10.45 -5.24 7.84
CA ARG A 96 -11.82 -4.79 7.58
C ARG A 96 -12.51 -4.24 8.84
N ASP A 97 -12.42 -4.96 9.95
CA ASP A 97 -13.12 -4.60 11.18
C ASP A 97 -12.54 -3.36 11.88
N LEU A 98 -11.21 -3.21 11.90
CA LEU A 98 -10.55 -2.02 12.47
C LEU A 98 -10.76 -0.78 11.61
N ARG A 99 -10.88 -0.94 10.30
CA ARG A 99 -11.12 0.17 9.38
C ARG A 99 -12.56 0.61 9.33
N LEU A 100 -13.50 -0.33 9.35
CA LEU A 100 -14.92 0.00 9.45
C LEU A 100 -15.21 0.77 10.73
N ALA A 101 -14.50 0.48 11.83
CA ALA A 101 -14.57 1.28 13.05
C ALA A 101 -14.11 2.73 12.87
N ASN A 102 -13.23 2.99 11.90
CA ASN A 102 -12.66 4.31 11.62
C ASN A 102 -13.32 5.03 10.43
N LEU A 103 -14.12 4.32 9.62
CA LEU A 103 -14.89 4.95 8.54
C LEU A 103 -16.14 5.64 9.08
N ARG A 104 -16.41 6.85 8.59
CA ARG A 104 -17.62 7.60 8.92
C ARG A 104 -18.58 7.61 7.74
N LYS A 105 -19.85 7.33 7.99
CA LYS A 105 -20.89 7.31 6.94
C LYS A 105 -21.11 8.67 6.27
N ALA A 106 -20.76 9.76 6.97
CA ALA A 106 -20.83 11.12 6.43
C ALA A 106 -19.73 11.42 5.39
N ASN A 107 -18.63 10.67 5.40
CA ASN A 107 -17.51 10.89 4.48
C ASN A 107 -17.74 10.16 3.15
N ARG A 108 -17.03 10.63 2.12
CA ARG A 108 -17.00 10.02 0.78
C ARG A 108 -15.69 9.28 0.58
N TYR A 109 -15.76 8.11 -0.04
CA TYR A 109 -14.60 7.23 -0.21
C TYR A 109 -14.39 6.85 -1.67
N LEU A 110 -13.14 6.89 -2.10
CA LEU A 110 -12.66 6.31 -3.33
C LEU A 110 -11.97 4.98 -2.98
N VAL A 111 -12.45 3.91 -3.55
CA VAL A 111 -12.03 2.55 -3.17
C VAL A 111 -11.41 1.85 -4.36
N ALA A 112 -10.20 1.33 -4.19
CA ALA A 112 -9.42 0.71 -5.26
C ALA A 112 -9.92 -0.71 -5.65
N SER A 113 -10.95 -1.23 -4.99
CA SER A 113 -11.56 -2.53 -5.30
C SER A 113 -13.05 -2.37 -5.55
N GLU A 114 -13.54 -2.87 -6.67
CA GLU A 114 -14.97 -2.85 -7.02
C GLU A 114 -15.79 -3.65 -5.99
N LYS A 115 -15.35 -4.86 -5.65
CA LYS A 115 -15.97 -5.73 -4.64
C LYS A 115 -16.07 -5.04 -3.27
N LEU A 116 -15.02 -4.36 -2.82
CA LEU A 116 -15.04 -3.61 -1.56
C LEU A 116 -15.94 -2.37 -1.67
N THR A 117 -15.95 -1.67 -2.81
CA THR A 117 -16.85 -0.53 -3.07
C THR A 117 -18.31 -0.95 -2.90
N GLU A 118 -18.72 -2.06 -3.51
CA GLU A 118 -20.08 -2.58 -3.37
C GLU A 118 -20.40 -3.01 -1.94
N SER A 119 -19.47 -3.69 -1.28
CA SER A 119 -19.64 -4.12 0.12
C SER A 119 -19.87 -2.93 1.05
N LEU A 120 -19.05 -1.90 0.97
CA LEU A 120 -19.19 -0.69 1.78
C LEU A 120 -20.47 0.09 1.45
N ALA A 121 -20.85 0.15 0.16
CA ALA A 121 -22.09 0.79 -0.26
C ALA A 121 -23.34 0.09 0.35
N LYS A 122 -23.34 -1.25 0.40
CA LYS A 122 -24.40 -2.04 1.05
C LYS A 122 -24.50 -1.77 2.55
N GLU A 123 -23.40 -1.40 3.19
CA GLU A 123 -23.34 -1.02 4.60
C GLU A 123 -23.71 0.47 4.84
N GLY A 124 -24.00 1.23 3.76
CA GLY A 124 -24.46 2.61 3.80
C GLY A 124 -23.35 3.65 3.78
N TYR A 125 -22.12 3.28 3.38
CA TYR A 125 -21.03 4.24 3.14
C TYR A 125 -21.16 4.86 1.75
N GLN A 126 -20.74 6.13 1.62
CA GLN A 126 -20.68 6.84 0.34
C GLN A 126 -19.39 6.48 -0.38
N THR A 127 -19.44 5.49 -1.26
CA THR A 127 -18.27 4.96 -1.95
C THR A 127 -18.35 5.11 -3.46
N ARG A 128 -17.19 5.26 -4.08
CA ARG A 128 -17.00 5.17 -5.54
C ARG A 128 -15.78 4.31 -5.83
N PHE A 129 -15.88 3.48 -6.83
CA PHE A 129 -14.74 2.75 -7.35
C PHE A 129 -13.75 3.72 -8.02
N LEU A 130 -12.48 3.62 -7.64
CA LEU A 130 -11.37 4.33 -8.25
C LEU A 130 -10.40 3.28 -8.79
N PRO A 131 -10.48 2.96 -10.09
CA PRO A 131 -9.51 2.06 -10.69
C PRO A 131 -8.12 2.68 -10.62
N PRO A 132 -7.08 1.94 -10.28
CA PRO A 132 -5.71 2.42 -10.42
C PRO A 132 -5.45 2.84 -11.86
N MET A 133 -4.82 3.99 -12.01
CA MET A 133 -4.45 4.50 -13.33
C MET A 133 -3.01 4.12 -13.64
N PHE A 134 -2.80 3.49 -14.77
CA PHE A 134 -1.48 3.23 -15.34
C PHE A 134 -1.29 4.15 -16.53
N THR A 135 -0.16 4.82 -16.58
CA THR A 135 0.16 5.82 -17.62
C THR A 135 0.98 5.22 -18.77
N GLU A 136 1.39 3.98 -18.65
CA GLU A 136 2.20 3.30 -19.66
C GLU A 136 1.31 2.60 -20.68
N ASP A 137 1.68 2.71 -21.94
CA ASP A 137 1.05 1.95 -23.02
C ASP A 137 1.28 0.45 -22.76
N PRO A 138 0.24 -0.39 -22.91
CA PRO A 138 0.42 -1.82 -22.74
C PRO A 138 1.46 -2.36 -23.71
N GLY A 139 2.46 -3.03 -23.20
CA GLY A 139 3.48 -3.71 -23.98
C GLY A 139 2.87 -4.73 -24.96
N GLN A 140 3.61 -5.05 -26.02
CA GLN A 140 3.19 -6.13 -26.91
C GLN A 140 3.22 -7.47 -26.17
N ILE A 141 2.14 -8.24 -26.28
CA ILE A 141 2.10 -9.60 -25.74
C ILE A 141 3.25 -10.39 -26.39
N LYS A 142 4.13 -10.92 -25.55
CA LYS A 142 5.21 -11.79 -26.04
C LYS A 142 4.60 -13.07 -26.59
N GLU A 143 5.03 -13.52 -27.77
CA GLU A 143 4.69 -14.88 -28.21
C GLU A 143 5.25 -15.88 -27.21
N VAL A 144 4.38 -16.70 -26.63
CA VAL A 144 4.73 -17.57 -25.54
C VAL A 144 4.80 -19.01 -26.05
N GLY A 145 6.01 -19.53 -26.08
CA GLY A 145 6.23 -20.97 -26.07
C GLY A 145 5.87 -21.58 -24.69
N PRO A 146 6.40 -22.74 -24.31
CA PRO A 146 6.23 -23.25 -22.96
C PRO A 146 6.69 -22.22 -21.92
N VAL A 147 5.80 -21.84 -20.98
CA VAL A 147 6.15 -20.90 -19.91
C VAL A 147 7.04 -21.60 -18.91
N LEU A 148 8.28 -21.16 -18.82
CA LEU A 148 9.30 -21.75 -17.94
C LEU A 148 9.90 -20.75 -16.96
N ASP A 149 9.67 -19.44 -17.16
CA ASP A 149 10.24 -18.38 -16.35
C ASP A 149 9.15 -17.53 -15.70
N TYR A 150 9.09 -17.58 -14.38
CA TYR A 150 8.07 -16.94 -13.58
C TYR A 150 8.68 -15.86 -12.67
N CYS A 151 7.91 -14.83 -12.35
CA CYS A 151 8.22 -13.92 -11.26
C CYS A 151 7.04 -13.76 -10.29
N LEU A 152 7.36 -13.54 -9.01
CA LEU A 152 6.45 -13.10 -7.98
C LEU A 152 6.99 -11.82 -7.37
N VAL A 153 6.15 -10.79 -7.25
CA VAL A 153 6.56 -9.46 -6.80
C VAL A 153 5.69 -9.01 -5.64
N GLY A 154 6.32 -8.54 -4.57
CA GLY A 154 5.64 -7.95 -3.42
C GLY A 154 6.32 -8.20 -2.08
N HIS A 155 5.67 -7.76 -0.99
CA HIS A 155 6.12 -8.14 0.34
C HIS A 155 5.87 -9.64 0.56
N MET A 156 6.85 -10.37 1.06
CA MET A 156 6.77 -11.84 1.24
C MET A 156 6.02 -12.23 2.55
N GLY A 157 4.94 -11.50 2.88
CA GLY A 157 4.10 -11.79 4.06
C GLY A 157 3.10 -12.91 3.83
N GLU A 158 2.45 -13.37 4.91
CA GLU A 158 1.51 -14.50 4.90
C GLU A 158 0.37 -14.33 3.86
N GLY A 159 -0.14 -13.09 3.68
CA GLY A 159 -1.21 -12.80 2.72
C GLY A 159 -0.85 -13.10 1.26
N LYS A 160 0.45 -13.16 0.92
CA LYS A 160 0.94 -13.49 -0.43
C LYS A 160 1.09 -15.00 -0.68
N ASN A 161 0.93 -15.82 0.37
CA ASN A 161 0.99 -17.28 0.29
C ASN A 161 2.23 -17.80 -0.46
N VAL A 162 3.39 -17.19 -0.15
CA VAL A 162 4.68 -17.44 -0.83
C VAL A 162 5.11 -18.88 -0.63
N GLU A 163 4.83 -19.45 0.53
CA GLU A 163 5.16 -20.83 0.89
C GLU A 163 4.55 -21.85 -0.10
N LEU A 164 3.28 -21.67 -0.46
CA LEU A 164 2.60 -22.52 -1.44
C LEU A 164 3.33 -22.48 -2.80
N VAL A 165 3.78 -21.29 -3.22
CA VAL A 165 4.50 -21.12 -4.48
C VAL A 165 5.86 -21.81 -4.42
N ILE A 166 6.59 -21.66 -3.32
CA ILE A 166 7.88 -22.34 -3.10
C ILE A 166 7.70 -23.87 -3.16
N GLU A 167 6.72 -24.40 -2.43
CA GLU A 167 6.43 -25.85 -2.39
C GLU A 167 6.06 -26.38 -3.78
N ALA A 168 5.26 -25.65 -4.55
CA ALA A 168 4.90 -26.02 -5.92
C ALA A 168 6.14 -26.09 -6.83
N PHE A 169 7.05 -25.11 -6.74
CA PHE A 169 8.27 -25.12 -7.57
C PHE A 169 9.30 -26.18 -7.13
N ILE A 170 9.38 -26.49 -5.84
CA ILE A 170 10.15 -27.65 -5.35
C ILE A 170 9.61 -28.94 -5.94
N GLU A 171 8.29 -29.11 -5.97
CA GLU A 171 7.66 -30.30 -6.53
C GLU A 171 7.86 -30.39 -8.06
N LEU A 172 7.75 -29.27 -8.78
CA LEU A 172 8.05 -29.21 -10.21
C LEU A 172 9.50 -29.63 -10.49
N TYR A 173 10.45 -29.15 -9.70
CA TYR A 173 11.85 -29.50 -9.82
C TYR A 173 12.08 -31.01 -9.60
N LYS A 174 11.48 -31.62 -8.58
CA LYS A 174 11.55 -33.07 -8.31
C LYS A 174 10.98 -33.89 -9.47
N ARG A 175 10.01 -33.39 -10.21
CA ARG A 175 9.44 -34.00 -11.42
C ARG A 175 10.27 -33.77 -12.68
N GLY A 176 11.41 -33.10 -12.56
CA GLY A 176 12.32 -32.86 -13.70
C GLY A 176 11.89 -31.66 -14.57
N SER A 177 10.96 -30.80 -14.09
CA SER A 177 10.61 -29.58 -14.79
C SER A 177 11.78 -28.59 -14.79
N LYS A 178 11.89 -27.81 -15.88
CA LYS A 178 12.85 -26.72 -16.01
C LYS A 178 12.24 -25.36 -15.61
N ALA A 179 11.00 -25.34 -15.09
CA ALA A 179 10.35 -24.12 -14.64
C ALA A 179 11.16 -23.50 -13.50
N GLN A 180 11.35 -22.18 -13.59
CA GLN A 180 12.06 -21.39 -12.59
C GLN A 180 11.21 -20.20 -12.12
N ILE A 181 11.47 -19.76 -10.91
CA ILE A 181 10.78 -18.59 -10.33
C ILE A 181 11.75 -17.66 -9.63
N THR A 182 11.56 -16.37 -9.83
CA THR A 182 12.28 -15.32 -9.13
C THR A 182 11.32 -14.51 -8.28
N PHE A 183 11.65 -14.36 -7.00
CA PHE A 183 10.91 -13.56 -6.03
C PHE A 183 11.58 -12.18 -5.87
N TYR A 184 10.80 -11.12 -6.06
CA TYR A 184 11.21 -9.73 -5.87
C TYR A 184 10.46 -9.10 -4.70
N GLY A 185 11.19 -8.48 -3.77
CA GLY A 185 10.66 -7.87 -2.55
C GLY A 185 10.92 -8.73 -1.30
N GLY A 186 10.24 -8.39 -0.21
CA GLY A 186 10.51 -8.98 1.10
C GLY A 186 11.72 -8.36 1.80
N THR A 187 11.71 -8.39 3.13
CA THR A 187 12.88 -8.00 3.94
C THR A 187 13.92 -9.11 3.93
N GLU A 188 15.20 -8.78 4.11
CA GLU A 188 16.26 -9.81 4.14
C GLU A 188 16.01 -10.86 5.24
N GLU A 189 15.53 -10.43 6.41
CA GLU A 189 15.14 -11.32 7.50
C GLU A 189 14.11 -12.37 7.05
N ARG A 190 13.07 -11.94 6.31
CA ARG A 190 12.04 -12.84 5.80
C ARG A 190 12.57 -13.77 4.73
N LEU A 191 13.44 -13.29 3.87
CA LEU A 191 14.06 -14.11 2.83
C LEU A 191 15.02 -15.15 3.42
N GLU A 192 15.77 -14.82 4.46
CA GLU A 192 16.61 -15.77 5.20
C GLU A 192 15.76 -16.84 5.90
N GLU A 193 14.65 -16.46 6.53
CA GLU A 193 13.69 -17.41 7.10
C GLU A 193 13.25 -18.45 6.05
N LEU A 194 12.84 -18.00 4.86
CA LEU A 194 12.40 -18.86 3.78
C LEU A 194 13.54 -19.75 3.25
N ARG A 195 14.75 -19.21 3.07
CA ARG A 195 15.94 -19.98 2.67
C ARG A 195 16.28 -21.08 3.69
N ASN A 196 16.14 -20.79 4.98
CA ASN A 196 16.45 -21.76 6.03
C ASN A 196 15.36 -22.81 6.23
N ARG A 197 14.12 -22.48 5.89
CA ARG A 197 12.96 -23.36 6.06
C ARG A 197 12.86 -24.42 4.97
N TYR A 198 13.30 -24.12 3.74
CA TYR A 198 13.14 -24.97 2.59
C TYR A 198 14.50 -25.38 1.97
N ASP A 199 14.59 -26.63 1.52
CA ASP A 199 15.71 -27.09 0.68
C ASP A 199 15.44 -26.61 -0.76
N LEU A 200 15.91 -25.39 -1.05
CA LEU A 200 15.60 -24.68 -2.29
C LEU A 200 16.42 -25.18 -3.47
N PRO A 201 15.77 -25.66 -4.53
CA PRO A 201 16.47 -25.99 -5.77
C PRO A 201 16.98 -24.72 -6.47
N PRO A 202 17.97 -24.84 -7.38
CA PRO A 202 18.55 -23.69 -8.08
C PRO A 202 17.56 -22.95 -9.00
N THR A 203 16.38 -23.52 -9.24
CA THR A 203 15.28 -22.92 -10.01
C THR A 203 14.47 -21.92 -9.21
N ILE A 204 14.71 -21.77 -7.91
CA ILE A 204 14.05 -20.77 -7.04
C ILE A 204 15.08 -19.72 -6.64
N GLN A 205 14.82 -18.46 -6.94
CA GLN A 205 15.71 -17.35 -6.63
C GLN A 205 14.98 -16.25 -5.85
N PHE A 206 15.65 -15.64 -4.86
CA PHE A 206 15.22 -14.46 -4.13
C PHE A 206 16.14 -13.29 -4.43
N LYS A 207 15.59 -12.19 -4.94
CA LYS A 207 16.35 -10.97 -5.28
C LYS A 207 16.19 -9.86 -4.25
N GLY A 208 15.24 -10.00 -3.31
CA GLY A 208 14.96 -8.95 -2.35
C GLY A 208 14.30 -7.72 -2.98
N ILE A 209 14.42 -6.60 -2.30
CA ILE A 209 13.91 -5.30 -2.77
C ILE A 209 14.85 -4.79 -3.87
N VAL A 210 14.26 -4.42 -5.00
CA VAL A 210 14.95 -3.84 -6.17
C VAL A 210 14.32 -2.50 -6.51
N ASP A 211 15.10 -1.58 -7.09
CA ASP A 211 14.58 -0.27 -7.51
C ASP A 211 13.57 -0.41 -8.67
N GLU A 212 13.82 -1.35 -9.58
CA GLU A 212 12.95 -1.65 -10.70
C GLU A 212 12.91 -3.17 -10.92
N VAL A 213 11.70 -3.72 -11.07
CA VAL A 213 11.52 -5.15 -11.35
C VAL A 213 11.76 -5.39 -12.85
N PRO A 214 12.71 -6.27 -13.21
CA PRO A 214 13.02 -6.52 -14.61
C PRO A 214 12.02 -7.50 -15.25
N TYR A 215 10.76 -7.11 -15.38
CA TYR A 215 9.70 -7.94 -15.95
C TYR A 215 10.02 -8.49 -17.33
N HIS A 216 10.80 -7.74 -18.13
CA HIS A 216 11.21 -8.16 -19.47
C HIS A 216 12.03 -9.46 -19.50
N LEU A 217 12.62 -9.88 -18.37
CA LEU A 217 13.37 -11.13 -18.25
C LEU A 217 12.47 -12.34 -17.98
N HIS A 218 11.19 -12.13 -17.70
CA HIS A 218 10.24 -13.16 -17.31
C HIS A 218 9.15 -13.38 -18.36
N GLN A 219 8.43 -14.48 -18.26
CA GLN A 219 7.34 -14.86 -19.16
C GLN A 219 5.97 -14.76 -18.46
N CYS A 220 5.94 -15.01 -17.16
CA CYS A 220 4.69 -15.06 -16.41
C CYS A 220 4.85 -14.45 -15.01
N TYR A 221 3.93 -13.58 -14.66
CA TYR A 221 3.73 -13.13 -13.28
C TYR A 221 2.86 -14.15 -12.55
N LEU A 222 3.26 -14.54 -11.34
CA LEU A 222 2.52 -15.47 -10.51
C LEU A 222 2.12 -14.82 -9.18
N SER A 223 0.87 -14.99 -8.77
CA SER A 223 0.41 -14.62 -7.42
C SER A 223 -0.53 -15.69 -6.87
N ALA A 224 -0.21 -16.18 -5.68
CA ALA A 224 -1.04 -17.09 -4.89
C ALA A 224 -1.68 -16.38 -3.68
N SER A 225 -1.81 -15.06 -3.72
CA SER A 225 -2.34 -14.25 -2.63
C SER A 225 -3.72 -14.72 -2.18
N PHE A 226 -3.96 -14.70 -0.86
CA PHE A 226 -5.29 -14.98 -0.29
C PHE A 226 -6.25 -13.80 -0.45
N THR A 227 -5.72 -12.58 -0.53
CA THR A 227 -6.49 -11.36 -0.71
C THR A 227 -5.70 -10.35 -1.52
N GLU A 228 -6.37 -9.68 -2.45
CA GLU A 228 -5.83 -8.53 -3.17
C GLU A 228 -6.91 -7.46 -3.25
N LEU A 229 -6.53 -6.20 -3.10
CA LEU A 229 -7.40 -5.08 -3.47
C LEU A 229 -7.24 -4.78 -4.94
N PHE A 230 -5.99 -4.57 -5.30
CA PHE A 230 -5.57 -4.33 -6.65
C PHE A 230 -4.11 -4.77 -6.78
N ALA A 231 -3.90 -5.77 -7.59
CA ALA A 231 -2.58 -6.36 -7.79
C ALA A 231 -1.72 -5.46 -8.70
N ASN A 232 -1.21 -4.33 -8.20
CA ASN A 232 -0.38 -3.38 -8.98
C ASN A 232 0.73 -4.10 -9.74
N ALA A 233 1.49 -4.96 -9.07
CA ALA A 233 2.56 -5.73 -9.69
C ALA A 233 2.08 -6.65 -10.83
N CYS A 234 0.84 -7.17 -10.75
CA CYS A 234 0.23 -7.92 -11.84
C CYS A 234 -0.02 -7.03 -13.05
N VAL A 235 -0.56 -5.83 -12.85
CA VAL A 235 -0.83 -4.91 -13.95
C VAL A 235 0.45 -4.38 -14.58
N GLU A 236 1.47 -4.09 -13.77
CA GLU A 236 2.80 -3.74 -14.26
C GLU A 236 3.37 -4.86 -15.15
N ALA A 237 3.28 -6.13 -14.69
CA ALA A 237 3.72 -7.28 -15.46
C ALA A 237 2.95 -7.45 -16.77
N LEU A 238 1.62 -7.31 -16.74
CA LEU A 238 0.77 -7.36 -17.93
C LEU A 238 1.12 -6.25 -18.93
N ASN A 239 1.37 -5.02 -18.44
CA ASN A 239 1.82 -3.90 -19.29
C ASN A 239 3.17 -4.16 -19.95
N GLN A 240 4.02 -4.98 -19.35
CA GLN A 240 5.29 -5.43 -19.91
C GLN A 240 5.14 -6.69 -20.80
N GLY A 241 3.91 -7.11 -21.07
CA GLY A 241 3.59 -8.22 -21.96
C GLY A 241 3.75 -9.61 -21.36
N LEU A 242 3.81 -9.74 -20.03
CA LEU A 242 3.83 -11.04 -19.37
C LEU A 242 2.42 -11.66 -19.34
N LEU A 243 2.39 -12.98 -19.25
CA LEU A 243 1.18 -13.68 -18.80
C LEU A 243 0.99 -13.49 -17.29
N ALA A 244 -0.21 -13.71 -16.79
CA ALA A 244 -0.49 -13.73 -15.37
C ALA A 244 -1.16 -15.05 -14.95
N LEU A 245 -0.65 -15.67 -13.89
CA LEU A 245 -1.25 -16.80 -13.20
C LEU A 245 -1.61 -16.35 -11.79
N LEU A 246 -2.90 -16.28 -11.51
CA LEU A 246 -3.42 -15.69 -10.28
C LEU A 246 -4.31 -16.68 -9.54
N SER A 247 -4.30 -16.61 -8.20
CA SER A 247 -5.34 -17.25 -7.38
C SER A 247 -6.69 -16.54 -7.62
N ASP A 248 -7.77 -17.29 -7.53
CA ASP A 248 -9.13 -16.77 -7.58
C ASP A 248 -9.55 -16.28 -6.17
N VAL A 249 -9.38 -14.97 -5.89
CA VAL A 249 -9.57 -14.34 -4.56
C VAL A 249 -10.47 -13.11 -4.64
#